data_bfef392bcc236fd02285ff161f78d45e
#
_entry.id   bfef392bcc236fd02285ff161f78d45e
#
_cell.length_a   1.000
_cell.length_b   1.000
_cell.length_c   1.000
_cell.angle_alpha   90.00
_cell.angle_beta   90.00
_cell.angle_gamma   90.00
#
_symmetry.space_group_name_H-M   'P 1'
#
loop_
_entity.id
_entity.type
_entity.pdbx_description
1 polymer ?
#
loop_
_entity_poly.entity_id
_entity_poly.type
_entity_poly.pdbx_seq_one_letter_code
_entity_poly.pdbx_strand_id
1 'polypeptide(L)'
;MFFERAVREEGASSVPAMRIAVIGAGPSGLATTIALMRRFRRPFEAWLIDAEDAPGAFGDGPAGRALTTEPARDLSVLPDRPDDFAEWLRGSLLAGSTVAALRGPQDMHVPRAVFRDYAMARFGEALSLRRDVRIRTFRGAVRHIGVEEAGLRVCFRDGESAKFDHVVIATGFGIAAREAASWRGAEAAAERLSQQADPPPLTLVGNGPRLAAILLDLRAGGFAGEIHVAAASGRLPQPHGRGHEGMAFGEPPATRSLKDAFRYIRNECSAAEARDGGQWQAVVDAASARLSVVWRNLPQAERNHYRRHLLRLHRHFSIRIARDVHRRLGAEFETGRTRFVPPCDPKTADENTIDCREMPSARALAGLLGRDAATLTVDDCGRLLSHGETLCGLSVVGAIASSLRPGPFTFAETVRQAYRAVLDIAPQGEARVLHR
;
A
#
# COMPACT_ATOMS: atom_id res chain seq x y z
N MET A 1 2.53 25.12 -6.35
CA MET A 1 2.70 26.06 -7.47
C MET A 1 3.78 25.57 -8.45
N PHE A 2 3.73 24.28 -8.91
CA PHE A 2 4.75 23.70 -9.81
C PHE A 2 4.18 22.79 -10.90
N PHE A 3 2.86 22.67 -11.07
CA PHE A 3 2.27 21.69 -12.00
C PHE A 3 1.44 22.31 -13.15
N GLU A 4 1.42 23.64 -13.31
CA GLU A 4 0.89 24.28 -14.50
C GLU A 4 2.03 24.67 -15.45
N ARG A 5 2.65 23.70 -16.11
CA ARG A 5 3.40 23.97 -17.33
C ARG A 5 2.58 23.51 -18.52
N ALA A 6 1.85 24.43 -19.09
CA ALA A 6 1.29 24.29 -20.44
C ALA A 6 2.40 23.87 -21.40
N VAL A 7 2.30 22.67 -21.93
CA VAL A 7 3.16 22.20 -23.03
C VAL A 7 2.68 22.88 -24.29
N ARG A 8 3.57 23.66 -24.90
CA ARG A 8 3.38 24.23 -26.23
C ARG A 8 3.06 23.11 -27.24
N GLU A 9 2.03 23.33 -28.02
CA GLU A 9 1.74 22.56 -29.23
C GLU A 9 2.86 22.80 -30.25
N GLU A 10 3.76 21.83 -30.40
CA GLU A 10 4.61 21.74 -31.58
C GLU A 10 4.83 20.26 -31.92
N GLY A 11 4.36 19.83 -33.11
CA GLY A 11 4.71 18.59 -33.75
C GLY A 11 3.81 17.40 -33.46
N ALA A 12 2.60 17.39 -34.02
CA ALA A 12 1.69 16.25 -33.96
C ALA A 12 2.26 15.03 -34.67
N SER A 13 2.67 14.01 -33.92
CA SER A 13 2.70 12.63 -34.43
C SER A 13 1.24 12.21 -34.69
N SER A 14 0.94 11.67 -35.86
CA SER A 14 -0.41 11.32 -36.32
C SER A 14 -1.04 10.11 -35.60
N VAL A 15 -0.37 9.50 -34.62
CA VAL A 15 -0.90 8.41 -33.80
C VAL A 15 -1.45 9.02 -32.51
N PRO A 16 -2.75 8.85 -32.20
CA PRO A 16 -3.30 9.33 -30.94
C PRO A 16 -2.54 8.72 -29.77
N ALA A 17 -2.07 9.57 -28.85
CA ALA A 17 -1.38 9.13 -27.66
C ALA A 17 -2.31 8.26 -26.82
N MET A 18 -1.83 7.08 -26.36
CA MET A 18 -2.60 6.20 -25.47
C MET A 18 -2.98 6.96 -24.20
N ARG A 19 -4.24 6.86 -23.81
CA ARG A 19 -4.77 7.49 -22.58
C ARG A 19 -4.85 6.49 -21.45
N ILE A 20 -4.13 6.75 -20.37
CA ILE A 20 -4.01 5.86 -19.22
C ILE A 20 -4.52 6.57 -17.98
N ALA A 21 -5.44 5.95 -17.22
CA ALA A 21 -5.81 6.42 -15.90
C ALA A 21 -5.05 5.64 -14.82
N VAL A 22 -4.46 6.33 -13.86
CA VAL A 22 -3.93 5.77 -12.62
C VAL A 22 -4.79 6.29 -11.48
N ILE A 23 -5.61 5.42 -10.88
CA ILE A 23 -6.54 5.79 -9.83
C ILE A 23 -5.88 5.57 -8.46
N GLY A 24 -5.64 6.66 -7.75
CA GLY A 24 -4.86 6.75 -6.51
C GLY A 24 -3.51 7.41 -6.76
N ALA A 25 -3.26 8.57 -6.14
CA ALA A 25 -2.00 9.32 -6.24
C ALA A 25 -1.07 9.08 -5.03
N GLY A 26 -1.34 8.05 -4.25
CA GLY A 26 -0.48 7.58 -3.16
C GLY A 26 0.78 6.86 -3.65
N PRO A 27 1.52 6.19 -2.74
CA PRO A 27 2.78 5.50 -3.07
C PRO A 27 2.66 4.52 -4.24
N SER A 28 1.57 3.74 -4.30
CA SER A 28 1.33 2.78 -5.39
C SER A 28 1.10 3.46 -6.74
N GLY A 29 0.35 4.57 -6.75
CA GLY A 29 0.09 5.33 -7.99
C GLY A 29 1.31 6.06 -8.50
N LEU A 30 2.11 6.68 -7.61
CA LEU A 30 3.40 7.29 -7.99
C LEU A 30 4.36 6.24 -8.55
N ALA A 31 4.51 5.08 -7.88
CA ALA A 31 5.35 3.99 -8.39
C ALA A 31 4.88 3.50 -9.77
N THR A 32 3.55 3.40 -9.98
CA THR A 32 2.98 3.04 -11.29
C THR A 32 3.28 4.09 -12.36
N THR A 33 3.14 5.37 -12.05
CA THR A 33 3.41 6.46 -13.00
C THR A 33 4.90 6.56 -13.34
N ILE A 34 5.78 6.35 -12.34
CA ILE A 34 7.23 6.24 -12.58
C ILE A 34 7.53 5.03 -13.49
N ALA A 35 6.90 3.88 -13.24
CA ALA A 35 7.06 2.69 -14.08
C ALA A 35 6.60 2.95 -15.52
N LEU A 36 5.46 3.64 -15.72
CA LEU A 36 5.00 4.06 -17.07
C LEU A 36 6.05 4.90 -17.78
N MET A 37 6.57 5.94 -17.15
CA MET A 37 7.60 6.80 -17.74
C MET A 37 8.90 6.05 -18.06
N ARG A 38 9.28 5.07 -17.24
CA ARG A 38 10.54 4.32 -17.40
C ARG A 38 10.44 3.15 -18.39
N ARG A 39 9.28 2.50 -18.51
CA ARG A 39 9.12 1.23 -19.23
C ARG A 39 8.24 1.30 -20.46
N PHE A 40 7.21 2.15 -20.46
CA PHE A 40 6.33 2.29 -21.60
C PHE A 40 6.97 3.20 -22.67
N ARG A 41 7.24 2.68 -23.86
CA ARG A 41 8.09 3.33 -24.88
C ARG A 41 7.35 4.28 -25.81
N ARG A 42 6.02 4.13 -25.92
CA ARG A 42 5.21 4.98 -26.82
C ARG A 42 4.84 6.29 -26.13
N PRO A 43 4.48 7.33 -26.91
CA PRO A 43 3.84 8.53 -26.36
C PRO A 43 2.53 8.16 -25.65
N PHE A 44 2.27 8.76 -24.49
CA PHE A 44 1.03 8.56 -23.75
C PHE A 44 0.63 9.80 -22.96
N GLU A 45 -0.66 9.88 -22.66
CA GLU A 45 -1.22 10.80 -21.67
C GLU A 45 -1.69 9.97 -20.46
N ALA A 46 -1.16 10.25 -19.27
CA ALA A 46 -1.63 9.62 -18.05
C ALA A 46 -2.33 10.63 -17.14
N TRP A 47 -3.48 10.22 -16.61
CA TRP A 47 -4.21 10.95 -15.59
C TRP A 47 -3.97 10.27 -14.23
N LEU A 48 -3.32 10.99 -13.33
CA LEU A 48 -3.15 10.58 -11.95
C LEU A 48 -4.33 11.14 -11.15
N ILE A 49 -5.28 10.26 -10.82
CA ILE A 49 -6.59 10.61 -10.29
C ILE A 49 -6.63 10.29 -8.80
N ASP A 50 -6.97 11.28 -7.96
CA ASP A 50 -7.19 11.08 -6.53
C ASP A 50 -8.37 11.92 -6.05
N ALA A 51 -8.99 11.50 -4.95
CA ALA A 51 -10.02 12.28 -4.27
C ALA A 51 -9.44 13.46 -3.47
N GLU A 52 -8.16 13.42 -3.14
CA GLU A 52 -7.42 14.45 -2.42
C GLU A 52 -6.61 15.34 -3.40
N ASP A 53 -6.10 16.48 -2.91
CA ASP A 53 -5.68 17.60 -3.75
C ASP A 53 -4.41 17.45 -4.58
N ALA A 54 -3.49 16.55 -4.27
CA ALA A 54 -2.22 16.49 -4.97
C ALA A 54 -1.60 15.10 -5.03
N PRO A 55 -0.84 14.78 -6.09
CA PRO A 55 0.02 13.61 -6.10
C PRO A 55 1.00 13.69 -4.94
N GLY A 56 1.09 12.60 -4.21
CA GLY A 56 1.98 12.55 -3.05
C GLY A 56 1.45 13.22 -1.78
N ALA A 57 0.18 13.65 -1.73
CA ALA A 57 -0.45 14.20 -0.52
C ALA A 57 -0.45 13.22 0.68
N PHE A 58 -0.13 11.95 0.46
CA PHE A 58 -0.01 10.95 1.53
C PHE A 58 1.03 11.28 2.61
N GLY A 59 1.90 12.27 2.37
CA GLY A 59 2.89 12.75 3.33
C GLY A 59 2.55 14.10 3.97
N ASP A 60 1.35 14.65 3.74
CA ASP A 60 0.96 15.94 4.31
C ASP A 60 0.33 15.81 5.70
N GLY A 61 0.40 16.88 6.47
CA GLY A 61 -0.19 16.98 7.80
C GLY A 61 0.31 15.94 8.81
N PRO A 62 -0.53 15.54 9.77
CA PRO A 62 -0.19 14.56 10.80
C PRO A 62 0.23 13.21 10.24
N ALA A 63 -0.42 12.76 9.16
CA ALA A 63 -0.06 11.51 8.49
C ALA A 63 1.38 11.51 7.98
N GLY A 64 1.92 12.68 7.60
CA GLY A 64 3.29 12.85 7.15
C GLY A 64 4.34 12.72 8.25
N ARG A 65 3.99 13.01 9.50
CA ARG A 65 4.86 12.83 10.66
C ARG A 65 5.00 11.37 11.07
N ALA A 66 3.99 10.54 10.73
CA ALA A 66 4.03 9.12 11.03
C ALA A 66 5.21 8.43 10.32
N LEU A 67 5.87 7.53 11.04
CA LEU A 67 6.98 6.77 10.46
C LEU A 67 6.48 5.79 9.39
N THR A 68 7.36 5.56 8.40
CA THR A 68 7.14 4.50 7.43
C THR A 68 7.00 3.14 8.11
N THR A 69 6.12 2.30 7.59
CA THR A 69 5.89 0.95 8.13
C THR A 69 7.11 0.07 7.89
N GLU A 70 7.76 0.23 6.73
CA GLU A 70 8.94 -0.52 6.33
C GLU A 70 10.20 0.33 6.48
N PRO A 71 11.38 -0.28 6.67
CA PRO A 71 12.65 0.43 6.69
C PRO A 71 13.05 0.92 5.30
N ALA A 72 13.96 1.88 5.24
CA ALA A 72 14.35 2.56 4.00
C ALA A 72 14.85 1.60 2.89
N ARG A 73 15.53 0.50 3.23
CA ARG A 73 15.98 -0.52 2.27
C ARG A 73 14.84 -1.18 1.47
N ASP A 74 13.62 -1.16 2.00
CA ASP A 74 12.44 -1.80 1.40
C ASP A 74 11.53 -0.80 0.67
N LEU A 75 11.93 0.46 0.59
CA LEU A 75 11.08 1.57 0.10
C LEU A 75 11.52 2.18 -1.24
N SER A 76 12.41 1.54 -2.00
CA SER A 76 12.76 2.04 -3.34
C SER A 76 11.56 1.99 -4.30
N VAL A 77 11.35 3.07 -5.07
CA VAL A 77 10.40 3.09 -6.21
C VAL A 77 11.00 2.50 -7.50
N LEU A 78 12.26 2.05 -7.44
CA LEU A 78 13.02 1.48 -8.56
C LEU A 78 13.37 0.02 -8.26
N PRO A 79 12.72 -0.97 -8.92
CA PRO A 79 12.95 -2.39 -8.60
C PRO A 79 14.35 -2.89 -9.02
N ASP A 80 15.00 -2.17 -9.95
CA ASP A 80 16.36 -2.40 -10.41
C ASP A 80 17.43 -1.75 -9.50
N ARG A 81 17.01 -0.91 -8.55
CA ARG A 81 17.87 -0.25 -7.55
C ARG A 81 17.23 -0.33 -6.16
N PRO A 82 17.25 -1.48 -5.50
CA PRO A 82 16.53 -1.68 -4.23
C PRO A 82 17.01 -0.72 -3.13
N ASP A 83 18.27 -0.33 -3.12
CA ASP A 83 18.88 0.57 -2.12
C ASP A 83 18.70 2.07 -2.45
N ASP A 84 18.05 2.42 -3.56
CA ASP A 84 17.98 3.80 -4.06
C ASP A 84 17.43 4.80 -3.04
N PHE A 85 16.43 4.43 -2.25
CA PHE A 85 15.92 5.33 -1.21
C PHE A 85 16.92 5.52 -0.08
N ALA A 86 17.61 4.47 0.36
CA ALA A 86 18.64 4.58 1.39
C ALA A 86 19.84 5.41 0.91
N GLU A 87 20.22 5.30 -0.38
CA GLU A 87 21.25 6.14 -1.00
C GLU A 87 20.80 7.61 -1.07
N TRP A 88 19.55 7.85 -1.47
CA TRP A 88 18.98 9.20 -1.52
C TRP A 88 18.95 9.86 -0.13
N LEU A 89 18.54 9.11 0.91
CA LEU A 89 18.58 9.60 2.30
C LEU A 89 19.99 10.01 2.72
N ARG A 90 20.98 9.19 2.38
CA ARG A 90 22.39 9.50 2.69
C ARG A 90 22.87 10.79 2.02
N GLY A 91 22.52 10.97 0.75
CA GLY A 91 22.93 12.14 -0.02
C GLY A 91 22.16 13.41 0.33
N SER A 92 20.86 13.31 0.61
CA SER A 92 19.97 14.48 0.72
C SER A 92 19.72 14.95 2.16
N LEU A 93 19.60 14.04 3.12
CA LEU A 93 19.20 14.38 4.49
C LEU A 93 20.27 14.11 5.54
N LEU A 94 21.14 13.13 5.29
CA LEU A 94 22.11 12.67 6.27
C LEU A 94 23.54 13.08 5.93
N ALA A 95 23.73 13.82 4.84
CA ALA A 95 25.05 14.31 4.43
C ALA A 95 25.70 15.13 5.56
N GLY A 96 26.84 14.67 6.06
CA GLY A 96 27.56 15.30 7.19
C GLY A 96 27.00 14.98 8.58
N SER A 97 25.99 14.15 8.70
CA SER A 97 25.39 13.75 9.98
C SER A 97 26.10 12.54 10.60
N THR A 98 26.44 12.62 11.89
CA THR A 98 26.95 11.47 12.66
C THR A 98 25.96 10.33 12.80
N VAL A 99 24.65 10.59 12.65
CA VAL A 99 23.58 9.58 12.69
C VAL A 99 23.71 8.60 11.52
N ALA A 100 24.16 9.07 10.36
CA ALA A 100 24.42 8.23 9.20
C ALA A 100 25.55 7.19 9.45
N ALA A 101 26.47 7.49 10.37
CA ALA A 101 27.58 6.60 10.72
C ALA A 101 27.20 5.57 11.80
N LEU A 102 26.18 5.85 12.64
CA LEU A 102 25.80 5.00 13.78
C LEU A 102 24.83 3.88 13.42
N ARG A 103 23.93 4.12 12.47
CA ARG A 103 23.01 3.11 11.91
C ARG A 103 22.95 3.35 10.42
N GLY A 104 23.29 2.37 9.60
CA GLY A 104 23.15 2.50 8.16
C GLY A 104 21.74 3.01 7.81
N PRO A 105 21.59 3.95 6.87
CA PRO A 105 20.29 4.51 6.50
C PRO A 105 19.30 3.44 6.03
N GLN A 106 19.76 2.24 5.68
CA GLN A 106 18.94 1.12 5.25
C GLN A 106 17.91 0.67 6.30
N ASP A 107 18.28 0.72 7.59
CA ASP A 107 17.41 0.26 8.68
C ASP A 107 16.52 1.36 9.28
N MET A 108 16.60 2.57 8.76
CA MET A 108 15.83 3.70 9.26
C MET A 108 14.37 3.62 8.84
N HIS A 109 13.48 3.88 9.79
CA HIS A 109 12.11 4.25 9.53
C HIS A 109 12.03 5.79 9.58
N VAL A 110 11.55 6.40 8.54
CA VAL A 110 11.52 7.86 8.39
C VAL A 110 10.08 8.38 8.37
N PRO A 111 9.84 9.68 8.65
CA PRO A 111 8.54 10.28 8.41
C PRO A 111 8.05 10.04 6.97
N ARG A 112 6.77 9.76 6.79
CA ARG A 112 6.19 9.51 5.44
C ARG A 112 6.40 10.68 4.49
N ALA A 113 6.47 11.92 5.02
CA ALA A 113 6.80 13.10 4.24
C ALA A 113 8.17 12.97 3.55
N VAL A 114 9.17 12.42 4.23
CA VAL A 114 10.51 12.18 3.66
C VAL A 114 10.47 11.16 2.52
N PHE A 115 9.70 10.08 2.71
CA PHE A 115 9.49 9.11 1.64
C PHE A 115 8.74 9.71 0.44
N ARG A 116 7.73 10.55 0.70
CA ARG A 116 7.04 11.31 -0.35
C ARG A 116 8.02 12.17 -1.16
N ASP A 117 8.89 12.91 -0.48
CA ASP A 117 9.83 13.83 -1.14
C ASP A 117 10.81 13.05 -2.05
N TYR A 118 11.26 11.88 -1.60
CA TYR A 118 12.03 10.96 -2.44
C TYR A 118 11.22 10.48 -3.65
N ALA A 119 10.00 10.00 -3.45
CA ALA A 119 9.16 9.49 -4.54
C ALA A 119 8.86 10.59 -5.58
N MET A 120 8.62 11.83 -5.11
CA MET A 120 8.43 12.99 -5.97
C MET A 120 9.71 13.39 -6.72
N ALA A 121 10.88 13.29 -6.10
CA ALA A 121 12.16 13.51 -6.79
C ALA A 121 12.34 12.50 -7.93
N ARG A 122 12.11 11.21 -7.69
CA ARG A 122 12.19 10.17 -8.73
C ARG A 122 11.11 10.33 -9.82
N PHE A 123 9.93 10.80 -9.45
CA PHE A 123 8.88 11.16 -10.41
C PHE A 123 9.35 12.30 -11.33
N GLY A 124 9.89 13.38 -10.76
CA GLY A 124 10.41 14.53 -11.52
C GLY A 124 11.56 14.14 -12.46
N GLU A 125 12.49 13.31 -11.99
CA GLU A 125 13.58 12.76 -12.82
C GLU A 125 13.03 11.94 -14.00
N ALA A 126 12.10 11.01 -13.74
CA ALA A 126 11.51 10.19 -14.78
C ALA A 126 10.75 11.03 -15.82
N LEU A 127 10.02 12.07 -15.38
CA LEU A 127 9.30 12.98 -16.24
C LEU A 127 10.25 13.83 -17.11
N SER A 128 11.36 14.31 -16.55
CA SER A 128 12.34 15.12 -17.27
C SER A 128 12.99 14.40 -18.46
N LEU A 129 13.06 13.07 -18.40
CA LEU A 129 13.61 12.23 -19.47
C LEU A 129 12.60 11.93 -20.61
N ARG A 130 11.32 12.33 -20.45
CA ARG A 130 10.23 12.01 -21.39
C ARG A 130 9.51 13.27 -21.87
N ARG A 131 9.90 13.75 -23.05
CA ARG A 131 9.24 14.90 -23.71
C ARG A 131 7.97 14.54 -24.47
N ASP A 132 7.78 13.26 -24.71
CA ASP A 132 6.69 12.65 -25.48
C ASP A 132 5.51 12.19 -24.63
N VAL A 133 5.55 12.44 -23.30
CA VAL A 133 4.47 12.07 -22.37
C VAL A 133 3.82 13.30 -21.73
N ARG A 134 2.52 13.18 -21.46
CA ARG A 134 1.78 14.16 -20.70
C ARG A 134 1.22 13.53 -19.44
N ILE A 135 1.57 14.07 -18.27
CA ILE A 135 1.00 13.64 -16.99
C ILE A 135 0.05 14.75 -16.51
N ARG A 136 -1.19 14.38 -16.23
CA ARG A 136 -2.19 15.28 -15.64
C ARG A 136 -2.55 14.78 -14.27
N THR A 137 -2.71 15.67 -13.31
CA THR A 137 -3.30 15.38 -12.02
C THR A 137 -4.77 15.77 -12.07
N PHE A 138 -5.64 14.91 -11.61
CA PHE A 138 -7.07 15.14 -11.58
C PHE A 138 -7.61 14.86 -10.17
N ARG A 139 -8.22 15.88 -9.57
CA ARG A 139 -8.91 15.73 -8.30
C ARG A 139 -10.33 15.27 -8.57
N GLY A 140 -10.63 14.03 -8.20
CA GLY A 140 -11.96 13.47 -8.39
C GLY A 140 -12.13 12.11 -7.72
N ALA A 141 -13.24 11.92 -7.06
CA ALA A 141 -13.60 10.64 -6.48
C ALA A 141 -14.27 9.77 -7.55
N VAL A 142 -13.60 8.69 -7.94
CA VAL A 142 -14.14 7.72 -8.89
C VAL A 142 -15.31 6.97 -8.25
N ARG A 143 -16.45 6.93 -8.96
CA ARG A 143 -17.66 6.22 -8.57
C ARG A 143 -17.80 4.88 -9.27
N HIS A 144 -17.44 4.82 -10.55
CA HIS A 144 -17.64 3.62 -11.37
C HIS A 144 -16.63 3.59 -12.52
N ILE A 145 -16.25 2.37 -12.93
CA ILE A 145 -15.46 2.10 -14.14
C ILE A 145 -16.26 1.14 -15.01
N GLY A 146 -16.71 1.64 -16.17
CA GLY A 146 -17.40 0.85 -17.17
C GLY A 146 -16.44 0.29 -18.22
N VAL A 147 -16.60 -0.97 -18.60
CA VAL A 147 -15.91 -1.58 -19.74
C VAL A 147 -16.79 -1.36 -20.96
N GLU A 148 -16.26 -0.66 -21.97
CA GLU A 148 -16.93 -0.37 -23.25
C GLU A 148 -16.21 -1.11 -24.40
N GLU A 149 -16.84 -1.18 -25.57
CA GLU A 149 -16.21 -1.81 -26.76
C GLU A 149 -14.89 -1.14 -27.16
N ALA A 150 -14.78 0.18 -26.98
CA ALA A 150 -13.62 0.98 -27.35
C ALA A 150 -12.91 1.56 -26.12
N GLY A 151 -12.61 0.74 -25.10
CA GLY A 151 -11.84 1.14 -23.94
C GLY A 151 -12.64 1.19 -22.63
N LEU A 152 -12.26 2.07 -21.73
CA LEU A 152 -12.79 2.13 -20.37
C LEU A 152 -13.33 3.52 -20.07
N ARG A 153 -14.51 3.60 -19.48
CA ARG A 153 -15.12 4.85 -19.00
C ARG A 153 -14.96 4.95 -17.48
N VAL A 154 -14.24 5.96 -17.03
CA VAL A 154 -14.14 6.32 -15.61
C VAL A 154 -15.18 7.40 -15.32
N CYS A 155 -16.11 7.11 -14.41
CA CYS A 155 -17.17 8.01 -13.98
C CYS A 155 -16.86 8.53 -12.58
N PHE A 156 -16.96 9.83 -12.38
CA PHE A 156 -16.70 10.50 -11.12
C PHE A 156 -18.00 10.75 -10.32
N ARG A 157 -17.86 11.10 -9.05
CA ARG A 157 -19.02 11.34 -8.17
C ARG A 157 -19.78 12.61 -8.49
N ASP A 158 -19.12 13.60 -9.08
CA ASP A 158 -19.70 14.87 -9.56
C ASP A 158 -20.51 14.72 -10.84
N GLY A 159 -20.53 13.53 -11.45
CA GLY A 159 -21.24 13.22 -12.67
C GLY A 159 -20.38 13.32 -13.94
N GLU A 160 -19.16 13.84 -13.85
CA GLU A 160 -18.22 13.85 -14.98
C GLU A 160 -17.77 12.43 -15.34
N SER A 161 -17.27 12.27 -16.56
CA SER A 161 -16.64 11.02 -17.00
C SER A 161 -15.57 11.27 -18.05
N ALA A 162 -14.59 10.34 -18.10
CA ALA A 162 -13.53 10.38 -19.10
C ALA A 162 -13.25 8.96 -19.63
N LYS A 163 -12.82 8.89 -20.91
CA LYS A 163 -12.47 7.62 -21.57
C LYS A 163 -10.96 7.42 -21.53
N PHE A 164 -10.56 6.16 -21.34
CA PHE A 164 -9.16 5.72 -21.29
C PHE A 164 -9.00 4.38 -22.03
N ASP A 165 -7.82 4.16 -22.58
CA ASP A 165 -7.44 2.89 -23.19
C ASP A 165 -7.05 1.87 -22.11
N HIS A 166 -6.49 2.37 -20.98
CA HIS A 166 -6.11 1.54 -19.86
C HIS A 166 -6.36 2.24 -18.52
N VAL A 167 -6.75 1.47 -17.51
CA VAL A 167 -6.95 1.94 -16.14
C VAL A 167 -6.17 1.08 -15.16
N VAL A 168 -5.30 1.69 -14.38
CA VAL A 168 -4.59 1.05 -13.28
C VAL A 168 -5.19 1.50 -11.95
N ILE A 169 -5.74 0.57 -11.19
CA ILE A 169 -6.32 0.82 -9.87
C ILE A 169 -5.23 0.66 -8.81
N ALA A 170 -4.77 1.78 -8.25
CA ALA A 170 -3.65 1.88 -7.31
C ALA A 170 -4.07 2.56 -5.98
N THR A 171 -5.29 2.30 -5.52
CA THR A 171 -5.96 2.99 -4.41
C THR A 171 -5.48 2.55 -3.02
N GLY A 172 -4.38 1.81 -2.93
CA GLY A 172 -3.84 1.36 -1.64
C GLY A 172 -4.81 0.45 -0.89
N PHE A 173 -5.16 0.80 0.34
CA PHE A 173 -6.08 0.01 1.17
C PHE A 173 -7.56 0.29 0.91
N GLY A 174 -7.89 1.29 0.10
CA GLY A 174 -9.30 1.64 -0.14
C GLY A 174 -9.52 2.54 -1.34
N ILE A 175 -10.77 2.61 -1.78
CA ILE A 175 -11.21 3.44 -2.91
C ILE A 175 -11.70 4.81 -2.43
N ALA A 176 -11.86 4.98 -1.12
CA ALA A 176 -12.21 6.25 -0.50
C ALA A 176 -11.06 6.76 0.36
N ALA A 177 -10.98 8.06 0.55
CA ALA A 177 -10.03 8.77 1.40
C ALA A 177 -10.15 8.41 2.91
N ARG A 178 -10.14 7.11 3.24
CA ARG A 178 -10.33 6.61 4.61
C ARG A 178 -9.17 6.99 5.52
N GLU A 179 -7.96 7.11 4.97
CA GLU A 179 -6.80 7.47 5.78
C GLU A 179 -6.91 8.90 6.29
N ALA A 180 -7.11 9.85 5.39
CA ALA A 180 -7.28 11.25 5.75
C ALA A 180 -8.52 11.47 6.65
N ALA A 181 -9.61 10.72 6.42
CA ALA A 181 -10.79 10.76 7.27
C ALA A 181 -10.50 10.23 8.69
N SER A 182 -9.69 9.16 8.82
CA SER A 182 -9.30 8.63 10.14
C SER A 182 -8.45 9.63 10.93
N TRP A 183 -7.50 10.30 10.28
CA TRP A 183 -6.65 11.32 10.93
C TRP A 183 -7.47 12.53 11.36
N ARG A 184 -8.23 13.15 10.43
CA ARG A 184 -9.08 14.31 10.72
C ARG A 184 -10.13 14.00 11.80
N GLY A 185 -10.73 12.80 11.73
CA GLY A 185 -11.72 12.37 12.71
C GLY A 185 -11.12 12.20 14.11
N ALA A 186 -9.91 11.65 14.19
CA ALA A 186 -9.22 11.46 15.47
C ALA A 186 -8.80 12.81 16.10
N GLU A 187 -8.27 13.73 15.31
CA GLU A 187 -7.91 15.09 15.78
C GLU A 187 -9.16 15.86 16.25
N ALA A 188 -10.22 15.88 15.45
CA ALA A 188 -11.48 16.56 15.81
C ALA A 188 -12.13 15.96 17.05
N ALA A 189 -12.12 14.64 17.19
CA ALA A 189 -12.66 13.97 18.37
C ALA A 189 -11.81 14.29 19.61
N ALA A 190 -10.48 14.25 19.50
CA ALA A 190 -9.58 14.58 20.61
C ALA A 190 -9.74 16.03 21.07
N GLU A 191 -9.84 16.98 20.12
CA GLU A 191 -10.09 18.39 20.43
C GLU A 191 -11.42 18.57 21.18
N ARG A 192 -12.52 17.99 20.68
CA ARG A 192 -13.84 18.05 21.30
C ARG A 192 -13.84 17.43 22.71
N LEU A 193 -13.22 16.26 22.87
CA LEU A 193 -13.16 15.57 24.16
C LEU A 193 -12.28 16.32 25.16
N SER A 194 -11.22 16.97 24.75
CA SER A 194 -10.34 17.76 25.64
C SER A 194 -11.03 18.99 26.26
N GLN A 195 -12.16 19.42 25.70
CA GLN A 195 -12.97 20.54 26.21
C GLN A 195 -14.02 20.09 27.23
N GLN A 196 -14.19 18.81 27.50
CA GLN A 196 -15.19 18.26 28.42
C GLN A 196 -14.55 17.99 29.78
N ALA A 197 -15.32 18.21 30.87
CA ALA A 197 -14.86 17.95 32.23
C ALA A 197 -14.73 16.44 32.53
N ASP A 198 -15.64 15.64 31.98
CA ASP A 198 -15.67 14.16 32.10
C ASP A 198 -15.90 13.54 30.71
N PRO A 199 -14.83 13.49 29.89
CA PRO A 199 -14.98 13.02 28.51
C PRO A 199 -15.14 11.50 28.46
N PRO A 200 -16.03 10.99 27.60
CA PRO A 200 -16.05 9.57 27.26
C PRO A 200 -14.75 9.16 26.56
N PRO A 201 -14.38 7.87 26.56
CA PRO A 201 -13.17 7.42 25.90
C PRO A 201 -13.24 7.59 24.37
N LEU A 202 -12.11 7.94 23.79
CA LEU A 202 -11.92 7.90 22.33
C LEU A 202 -11.67 6.47 21.88
N THR A 203 -12.51 5.92 20.99
CA THR A 203 -12.38 4.55 20.51
C THR A 203 -11.69 4.49 19.15
N LEU A 204 -10.56 3.80 19.05
CA LEU A 204 -9.83 3.52 17.83
C LEU A 204 -10.06 2.07 17.41
N VAL A 205 -10.66 1.86 16.22
CA VAL A 205 -10.99 0.51 15.72
C VAL A 205 -9.92 0.02 14.77
N GLY A 206 -9.24 -1.07 15.13
CA GLY A 206 -8.20 -1.67 14.30
C GLY A 206 -7.03 -2.22 15.09
N ASN A 207 -6.04 -2.74 14.37
CA ASN A 207 -4.80 -3.27 14.96
C ASN A 207 -3.67 -3.21 13.91
N GLY A 208 -3.42 -2.05 13.34
CA GLY A 208 -2.43 -1.88 12.29
C GLY A 208 -1.55 -0.63 12.48
N PRO A 209 -0.66 -0.38 11.53
CA PRO A 209 0.24 0.78 11.57
C PRO A 209 -0.49 2.12 11.68
N ARG A 210 -1.63 2.28 11.03
CA ARG A 210 -2.44 3.50 11.10
C ARG A 210 -2.93 3.78 12.51
N LEU A 211 -3.49 2.76 13.19
CA LEU A 211 -3.91 2.91 14.58
C LEU A 211 -2.73 3.32 15.45
N ALA A 212 -1.59 2.64 15.32
CA ALA A 212 -0.38 2.95 16.07
C ALA A 212 0.07 4.40 15.87
N ALA A 213 0.08 4.86 14.62
CA ALA A 213 0.49 6.21 14.27
C ALA A 213 -0.48 7.27 14.82
N ILE A 214 -1.80 7.09 14.66
CA ILE A 214 -2.82 8.01 15.16
C ILE A 214 -2.75 8.09 16.69
N LEU A 215 -2.70 6.96 17.39
CA LEU A 215 -2.63 6.94 18.85
C LEU A 215 -1.42 7.71 19.36
N LEU A 216 -0.23 7.45 18.81
CA LEU A 216 0.99 8.14 19.24
C LEU A 216 1.02 9.62 18.86
N ASP A 217 0.40 10.01 17.74
CA ASP A 217 0.29 11.42 17.35
C ASP A 217 -0.66 12.19 18.28
N LEU A 218 -1.80 11.60 18.63
CA LEU A 218 -2.73 12.16 19.61
C LEU A 218 -2.04 12.40 20.97
N ARG A 219 -1.25 11.43 21.44
CA ARG A 219 -0.47 11.60 22.68
C ARG A 219 0.61 12.67 22.57
N ALA A 220 1.29 12.72 21.42
CA ALA A 220 2.28 13.78 21.15
C ALA A 220 1.62 15.17 21.05
N GLY A 221 0.39 15.25 20.59
CA GLY A 221 -0.44 16.45 20.56
C GLY A 221 -1.04 16.85 21.91
N GLY A 222 -0.77 16.06 22.98
CA GLY A 222 -1.22 16.39 24.35
C GLY A 222 -2.58 15.81 24.74
N PHE A 223 -3.22 14.98 23.93
CA PHE A 223 -4.49 14.35 24.32
C PHE A 223 -4.29 13.45 25.54
N ALA A 224 -4.85 13.82 26.68
CA ALA A 224 -4.71 13.14 27.97
C ALA A 224 -5.86 12.16 28.27
N GLY A 225 -6.96 12.20 27.50
CA GLY A 225 -8.15 11.38 27.72
C GLY A 225 -7.92 9.87 27.56
N GLU A 226 -8.87 9.08 28.01
CA GLU A 226 -8.82 7.63 27.85
C GLU A 226 -8.97 7.21 26.38
N ILE A 227 -8.16 6.23 25.91
CA ILE A 227 -8.26 5.66 24.58
C ILE A 227 -8.61 4.16 24.67
N HIS A 228 -9.68 3.78 24.00
CA HIS A 228 -10.06 2.38 23.82
C HIS A 228 -9.58 1.88 22.45
N VAL A 229 -8.92 0.73 22.42
CA VAL A 229 -8.49 0.06 21.19
C VAL A 229 -9.39 -1.13 20.94
N ALA A 230 -10.33 -0.97 20.02
CA ALA A 230 -11.25 -2.04 19.64
C ALA A 230 -10.59 -2.95 18.58
N ALA A 231 -9.98 -4.04 19.03
CA ALA A 231 -9.24 -4.97 18.20
C ALA A 231 -9.57 -6.42 18.52
N ALA A 232 -9.90 -7.21 17.47
CA ALA A 232 -10.24 -8.63 17.62
C ALA A 232 -9.08 -9.49 18.17
N SER A 233 -7.82 -9.07 17.94
CA SER A 233 -6.65 -9.80 18.43
C SER A 233 -6.33 -9.52 19.90
N GLY A 234 -6.75 -8.38 20.46
CA GLY A 234 -6.31 -7.88 21.76
C GLY A 234 -4.78 -7.75 21.89
N ARG A 235 -4.07 -7.57 20.77
CA ARG A 235 -2.60 -7.53 20.72
C ARG A 235 -2.10 -6.34 19.92
N LEU A 236 -0.94 -5.82 20.29
CA LEU A 236 -0.24 -4.78 19.53
C LEU A 236 0.21 -5.31 18.14
N PRO A 237 0.37 -4.41 17.15
CA PRO A 237 1.04 -4.73 15.90
C PRO A 237 2.44 -5.27 16.18
N GLN A 238 2.90 -6.24 15.38
CA GLN A 238 4.22 -6.85 15.55
C GLN A 238 5.35 -5.88 15.17
N PRO A 239 6.49 -5.89 15.87
CA PRO A 239 7.66 -5.13 15.46
C PRO A 239 8.42 -5.82 14.33
N HIS A 240 9.17 -5.05 13.54
CA HIS A 240 10.15 -5.61 12.62
C HIS A 240 11.24 -6.43 13.36
N GLY A 241 11.71 -7.50 12.70
CA GLY A 241 12.85 -8.29 13.15
C GLY A 241 14.17 -7.49 13.12
N ARG A 242 15.25 -8.03 13.73
CA ARG A 242 16.62 -7.53 13.52
C ARG A 242 17.10 -8.11 12.18
N GLY A 243 17.80 -7.37 11.37
CA GLY A 243 18.24 -7.66 10.00
C GLY A 243 18.23 -9.15 9.55
N HIS A 244 17.92 -9.38 8.28
CA HIS A 244 17.66 -10.70 7.74
C HIS A 244 18.70 -11.16 6.73
N GLU A 245 19.89 -10.62 6.78
CA GLU A 245 20.94 -10.99 5.84
C GLU A 245 21.32 -12.47 5.99
N GLY A 246 21.13 -13.23 4.92
CA GLY A 246 21.74 -14.55 4.75
C GLY A 246 20.99 -15.77 5.28
N MET A 247 19.74 -15.68 5.72
CA MET A 247 19.00 -16.88 6.12
C MET A 247 18.53 -17.69 4.90
N ALA A 248 19.09 -18.88 4.73
CA ALA A 248 18.61 -19.87 3.78
C ALA A 248 17.38 -20.58 4.35
N PHE A 249 16.25 -20.50 3.63
CA PHE A 249 15.05 -21.27 3.94
C PHE A 249 14.94 -22.45 2.99
N GLY A 250 14.44 -23.56 3.49
CA GLY A 250 14.08 -24.71 2.67
C GLY A 250 13.07 -24.33 1.58
N GLU A 251 13.01 -25.09 0.50
CA GLU A 251 11.97 -24.88 -0.51
C GLU A 251 10.60 -25.27 0.06
N PRO A 252 9.55 -24.45 -0.15
CA PRO A 252 8.21 -24.81 0.27
C PRO A 252 7.75 -26.06 -0.49
N PRO A 253 7.03 -26.97 0.19
CA PRO A 253 6.54 -28.17 -0.45
C PRO A 253 5.59 -27.83 -1.60
N ALA A 254 5.64 -28.59 -2.69
CA ALA A 254 4.67 -28.54 -3.77
C ALA A 254 3.34 -29.10 -3.25
N THR A 255 2.56 -28.31 -2.53
CA THR A 255 1.33 -28.76 -1.86
C THR A 255 0.08 -28.15 -2.48
N ARG A 256 -1.03 -28.90 -2.39
CA ARG A 256 -2.39 -28.44 -2.67
C ARG A 256 -3.20 -28.21 -1.39
N SER A 257 -2.55 -28.24 -0.22
CA SER A 257 -3.18 -28.15 1.09
C SER A 257 -2.61 -26.95 1.87
N LEU A 258 -3.47 -26.09 2.35
CA LEU A 258 -3.09 -25.00 3.27
C LEU A 258 -2.52 -25.54 4.59
N LYS A 259 -3.07 -26.68 5.08
CA LYS A 259 -2.58 -27.31 6.30
C LYS A 259 -1.10 -27.69 6.20
N ASP A 260 -0.68 -28.21 5.06
CA ASP A 260 0.73 -28.59 4.85
C ASP A 260 1.62 -27.37 4.66
N ALA A 261 1.14 -26.34 3.94
CA ALA A 261 1.85 -25.09 3.82
C ALA A 261 2.07 -24.42 5.19
N PHE A 262 1.04 -24.39 6.05
CA PHE A 262 1.17 -23.83 7.40
C PHE A 262 2.05 -24.66 8.32
N ARG A 263 1.99 -26.00 8.22
CA ARG A 263 2.89 -26.90 8.97
C ARG A 263 4.34 -26.62 8.61
N TYR A 264 4.63 -26.47 7.31
CA TYR A 264 5.96 -26.10 6.83
C TYR A 264 6.42 -24.78 7.43
N ILE A 265 5.63 -23.69 7.29
CA ILE A 265 5.98 -22.37 7.83
C ILE A 265 6.25 -22.44 9.34
N ARG A 266 5.41 -23.13 10.10
CA ARG A 266 5.57 -23.26 11.55
C ARG A 266 6.87 -24.00 11.90
N ASN A 267 7.19 -25.09 11.19
CA ASN A 267 8.42 -25.83 11.42
C ASN A 267 9.67 -24.98 11.11
N GLU A 268 9.64 -24.20 10.02
CA GLU A 268 10.72 -23.27 9.69
C GLU A 268 10.86 -22.14 10.73
N CYS A 269 9.75 -21.61 11.25
CA CYS A 269 9.79 -20.63 12.35
C CYS A 269 10.43 -21.21 13.60
N SER A 270 10.03 -22.42 14.01
CA SER A 270 10.62 -23.09 15.18
C SER A 270 12.10 -23.41 14.97
N ALA A 271 12.49 -23.80 13.76
CA ALA A 271 13.90 -24.04 13.43
C ALA A 271 14.71 -22.73 13.42
N ALA A 272 14.13 -21.60 12.98
CA ALA A 272 14.75 -20.29 13.03
C ALA A 272 14.94 -19.80 14.49
N GLU A 273 13.92 -19.97 15.33
CA GLU A 273 14.01 -19.64 16.77
C GLU A 273 15.13 -20.43 17.46
N ALA A 274 15.24 -21.73 17.15
CA ALA A 274 16.26 -22.61 17.74
C ALA A 274 17.70 -22.22 17.30
N ARG A 275 17.88 -21.70 16.09
CA ARG A 275 19.21 -21.32 15.55
C ARG A 275 19.66 -19.94 16.00
N ASP A 276 18.77 -18.93 15.92
CA ASP A 276 19.17 -17.52 15.96
C ASP A 276 18.44 -16.68 17.03
N GLY A 277 17.73 -17.33 17.94
CA GLY A 277 17.04 -16.62 19.03
C GLY A 277 15.88 -15.73 18.57
N GLY A 278 15.08 -16.18 17.59
CA GLY A 278 13.78 -15.57 17.32
C GLY A 278 13.65 -14.73 16.04
N GLN A 279 14.09 -15.24 14.90
CA GLN A 279 13.92 -14.57 13.60
C GLN A 279 12.77 -15.14 12.75
N TRP A 280 11.65 -15.48 13.37
CA TRP A 280 10.45 -15.96 12.68
C TRP A 280 9.94 -14.99 11.60
N GLN A 281 10.25 -13.68 11.74
CA GLN A 281 9.86 -12.65 10.78
C GLN A 281 10.42 -12.93 9.38
N ALA A 282 11.69 -13.33 9.30
CA ALA A 282 12.33 -13.67 8.02
C ALA A 282 11.67 -14.89 7.36
N VAL A 283 11.24 -15.88 8.16
CA VAL A 283 10.51 -17.05 7.66
C VAL A 283 9.17 -16.63 7.06
N VAL A 284 8.41 -15.79 7.77
CA VAL A 284 7.10 -15.29 7.28
C VAL A 284 7.26 -14.47 6.00
N ASP A 285 8.31 -13.66 5.90
CA ASP A 285 8.58 -12.84 4.71
C ASP A 285 8.95 -13.73 3.50
N ALA A 286 9.84 -14.70 3.70
CA ALA A 286 10.19 -15.68 2.66
C ALA A 286 9.00 -16.53 2.23
N ALA A 287 8.18 -17.00 3.17
CA ALA A 287 6.96 -17.74 2.90
C ALA A 287 5.95 -16.88 2.12
N SER A 288 5.78 -15.61 2.51
CA SER A 288 4.87 -14.67 1.83
C SER A 288 5.31 -14.42 0.39
N ALA A 289 6.61 -14.28 0.13
CA ALA A 289 7.15 -14.11 -1.22
C ALA A 289 6.86 -15.32 -2.13
N ARG A 290 6.83 -16.53 -1.56
CA ARG A 290 6.58 -17.79 -2.28
C ARG A 290 5.10 -18.21 -2.31
N LEU A 291 4.25 -17.53 -1.55
CA LEU A 291 2.84 -17.88 -1.42
C LEU A 291 2.07 -17.82 -2.75
N SER A 292 2.51 -17.00 -3.70
CA SER A 292 1.94 -16.93 -5.04
C SER A 292 2.07 -18.27 -5.82
N VAL A 293 3.17 -18.99 -5.61
CA VAL A 293 3.40 -20.32 -6.24
C VAL A 293 2.47 -21.35 -5.63
N VAL A 294 2.41 -21.42 -4.30
CA VAL A 294 1.48 -22.31 -3.58
C VAL A 294 0.03 -22.01 -3.97
N TRP A 295 -0.32 -20.71 -4.04
CA TRP A 295 -1.67 -20.25 -4.39
C TRP A 295 -2.16 -20.78 -5.73
N ARG A 296 -1.31 -20.79 -6.76
CA ARG A 296 -1.69 -21.30 -8.09
C ARG A 296 -2.11 -22.77 -8.06
N ASN A 297 -1.53 -23.55 -7.16
CA ASN A 297 -1.77 -24.98 -7.03
C ASN A 297 -2.93 -25.32 -6.07
N LEU A 298 -3.41 -24.36 -5.27
CA LEU A 298 -4.49 -24.59 -4.32
C LEU A 298 -5.86 -24.71 -5.01
N PRO A 299 -6.69 -25.72 -4.61
CA PRO A 299 -8.09 -25.78 -4.99
C PRO A 299 -8.87 -24.52 -4.57
N GLN A 300 -9.95 -24.21 -5.26
CA GLN A 300 -10.78 -23.03 -4.97
C GLN A 300 -11.33 -23.04 -3.53
N ALA A 301 -11.69 -24.20 -2.99
CA ALA A 301 -12.14 -24.35 -1.61
C ALA A 301 -11.07 -23.88 -0.60
N GLU A 302 -9.81 -24.29 -0.80
CA GLU A 302 -8.67 -23.90 0.02
C GLU A 302 -8.40 -22.38 -0.09
N ARG A 303 -8.50 -21.81 -1.31
CA ARG A 303 -8.37 -20.37 -1.52
C ARG A 303 -9.46 -19.58 -0.79
N ASN A 304 -10.69 -20.06 -0.81
CA ASN A 304 -11.80 -19.45 -0.08
C ASN A 304 -11.62 -19.58 1.44
N HIS A 305 -11.13 -20.74 1.92
CA HIS A 305 -10.79 -20.96 3.32
C HIS A 305 -9.71 -19.98 3.80
N TYR A 306 -8.62 -19.81 3.02
CA TYR A 306 -7.57 -18.84 3.31
C TYR A 306 -8.14 -17.40 3.42
N ARG A 307 -8.89 -16.95 2.41
CA ARG A 307 -9.46 -15.59 2.40
C ARG A 307 -10.36 -15.32 3.60
N ARG A 308 -11.14 -16.31 4.01
CA ARG A 308 -12.10 -16.18 5.11
C ARG A 308 -11.45 -16.23 6.49
N HIS A 309 -10.48 -17.10 6.69
CA HIS A 309 -9.97 -17.43 8.02
C HIS A 309 -8.52 -17.07 8.25
N LEU A 310 -7.65 -17.18 7.24
CA LEU A 310 -6.21 -17.08 7.40
C LEU A 310 -5.60 -15.74 6.95
N LEU A 311 -6.25 -15.04 6.05
CA LEU A 311 -5.75 -13.76 5.53
C LEU A 311 -5.49 -12.73 6.65
N ARG A 312 -6.36 -12.66 7.65
CA ARG A 312 -6.18 -11.73 8.80
C ARG A 312 -4.96 -12.12 9.63
N LEU A 313 -4.77 -13.41 9.86
CA LEU A 313 -3.61 -13.94 10.58
C LEU A 313 -2.32 -13.68 9.82
N HIS A 314 -2.28 -14.00 8.54
CA HIS A 314 -1.13 -13.73 7.67
C HIS A 314 -0.75 -12.25 7.69
N ARG A 315 -1.72 -11.36 7.54
CA ARG A 315 -1.47 -9.91 7.60
C ARG A 315 -0.94 -9.46 8.96
N HIS A 316 -1.46 -10.00 10.05
CA HIS A 316 -0.98 -9.67 11.40
C HIS A 316 0.51 -9.95 11.58
N PHE A 317 1.01 -11.03 10.98
CA PHE A 317 2.44 -11.38 11.05
C PHE A 317 3.29 -10.73 9.95
N SER A 318 2.69 -10.33 8.83
CA SER A 318 3.41 -9.74 7.69
C SER A 318 3.47 -8.22 7.74
N ILE A 319 2.43 -7.55 8.27
CA ILE A 319 2.41 -6.09 8.42
C ILE A 319 2.92 -5.73 9.81
N ARG A 320 4.07 -5.08 9.87
CA ARG A 320 4.81 -4.77 11.10
C ARG A 320 5.03 -3.27 11.22
N ILE A 321 5.44 -2.84 12.39
CA ILE A 321 5.78 -1.45 12.71
C ILE A 321 7.24 -1.33 13.15
N ALA A 322 7.77 -0.12 13.11
CA ALA A 322 9.10 0.17 13.65
C ALA A 322 9.18 -0.24 15.13
N ARG A 323 10.33 -0.76 15.56
CA ARG A 323 10.55 -1.22 16.94
C ARG A 323 10.33 -0.12 17.97
N ASP A 324 10.75 1.10 17.64
CA ASP A 324 10.55 2.24 18.52
C ASP A 324 9.08 2.61 18.67
N VAL A 325 8.31 2.50 17.57
CA VAL A 325 6.85 2.66 17.60
C VAL A 325 6.20 1.60 18.48
N HIS A 326 6.61 0.33 18.32
CA HIS A 326 6.10 -0.78 19.14
C HIS A 326 6.39 -0.57 20.63
N ARG A 327 7.62 -0.16 20.97
CA ARG A 327 8.01 0.12 22.36
C ARG A 327 7.19 1.28 22.96
N ARG A 328 7.00 2.37 22.20
CA ARG A 328 6.19 3.52 22.64
C ARG A 328 4.73 3.15 22.85
N LEU A 329 4.17 2.31 21.99
CA LEU A 329 2.82 1.76 22.18
C LEU A 329 2.75 0.91 23.44
N GLY A 330 3.71 0.00 23.67
CA GLY A 330 3.77 -0.80 24.90
C GLY A 330 3.74 0.07 26.15
N ALA A 331 4.62 1.08 26.21
CA ALA A 331 4.66 2.04 27.32
C ALA A 331 3.33 2.79 27.49
N GLU A 332 2.66 3.15 26.40
CA GLU A 332 1.35 3.81 26.48
C GLU A 332 0.26 2.92 27.10
N PHE A 333 0.23 1.63 26.73
CA PHE A 333 -0.69 0.68 27.37
C PHE A 333 -0.37 0.43 28.84
N GLU A 334 0.90 0.48 29.23
CA GLU A 334 1.34 0.36 30.63
C GLU A 334 0.85 1.53 31.49
N THR A 335 0.56 2.69 30.93
CA THR A 335 -0.01 3.84 31.68
C THR A 335 -1.43 3.58 32.18
N GLY A 336 -2.13 2.57 31.64
CA GLY A 336 -3.54 2.28 31.90
C GLY A 336 -4.55 3.24 31.26
N ARG A 337 -4.08 4.33 30.64
CA ARG A 337 -4.96 5.30 29.91
C ARG A 337 -5.37 4.80 28.54
N THR A 338 -4.71 3.77 28.05
CA THR A 338 -5.04 3.09 26.80
C THR A 338 -5.25 1.61 27.10
N ARG A 339 -6.38 1.05 26.65
CA ARG A 339 -6.71 -0.36 26.89
C ARG A 339 -7.38 -1.01 25.70
N PHE A 340 -7.25 -2.34 25.56
CA PHE A 340 -8.01 -3.10 24.61
C PHE A 340 -9.46 -3.28 25.08
N VAL A 341 -10.38 -3.15 24.12
CA VAL A 341 -11.81 -3.43 24.31
C VAL A 341 -12.30 -4.41 23.25
N PRO A 342 -13.44 -5.08 23.45
CA PRO A 342 -14.02 -5.95 22.44
C PRO A 342 -14.23 -5.22 21.10
N PRO A 343 -14.15 -5.93 19.97
CA PRO A 343 -14.38 -5.34 18.65
C PRO A 343 -15.77 -4.71 18.56
N CYS A 344 -15.85 -3.53 17.95
CA CYS A 344 -17.10 -2.87 17.60
C CYS A 344 -17.18 -2.63 16.08
N ASP A 345 -18.38 -2.42 15.56
CA ASP A 345 -18.57 -1.97 14.18
C ASP A 345 -18.54 -0.44 14.15
N PRO A 346 -17.53 0.18 13.53
CA PRO A 346 -17.44 1.65 13.48
C PRO A 346 -18.58 2.32 12.69
N LYS A 347 -19.39 1.55 11.96
CA LYS A 347 -20.55 2.08 11.23
C LYS A 347 -21.76 2.32 12.14
N THR A 348 -21.84 1.60 13.24
CA THR A 348 -22.93 1.69 14.23
C THR A 348 -22.50 2.39 15.51
N ALA A 349 -21.24 2.82 15.57
CA ALA A 349 -20.64 3.44 16.71
C ALA A 349 -20.86 4.97 16.73
N ASP A 350 -20.54 5.58 17.84
CA ASP A 350 -20.68 7.02 18.07
C ASP A 350 -19.63 7.86 17.35
N GLU A 351 -19.72 9.18 17.45
CA GLU A 351 -18.81 10.14 16.84
C GLU A 351 -17.39 10.11 17.45
N ASN A 352 -17.17 9.43 18.59
CA ASN A 352 -15.89 9.23 19.23
C ASN A 352 -15.22 7.93 18.78
N THR A 353 -15.79 7.25 17.78
CA THR A 353 -15.25 6.00 17.23
C THR A 353 -14.62 6.21 15.87
N ILE A 354 -13.31 5.98 15.77
CA ILE A 354 -12.52 6.21 14.56
C ILE A 354 -12.10 4.88 13.94
N ASP A 355 -12.44 4.69 12.66
CA ASP A 355 -12.03 3.49 11.89
C ASP A 355 -10.57 3.63 11.39
N CYS A 356 -9.64 2.99 12.10
CA CYS A 356 -8.21 2.94 11.76
C CYS A 356 -7.82 1.67 10.99
N ARG A 357 -8.78 0.87 10.52
CA ARG A 357 -8.48 -0.40 9.84
C ARG A 357 -7.88 -0.18 8.46
N GLU A 358 -6.81 -0.88 8.18
CA GLU A 358 -6.11 -0.91 6.89
C GLU A 358 -6.41 -2.23 6.17
N MET A 359 -7.65 -2.39 5.74
CA MET A 359 -8.10 -3.61 5.07
C MET A 359 -8.42 -3.33 3.61
N PRO A 360 -7.65 -3.89 2.66
CA PRO A 360 -8.04 -3.85 1.25
C PRO A 360 -9.36 -4.62 1.08
N SER A 361 -10.26 -4.07 0.29
CA SER A 361 -11.60 -4.60 0.16
C SER A 361 -11.90 -5.00 -1.28
N ALA A 362 -11.92 -6.31 -1.55
CA ALA A 362 -12.40 -6.85 -2.82
C ALA A 362 -13.85 -6.40 -3.12
N ARG A 363 -14.68 -6.24 -2.07
CA ARG A 363 -16.06 -5.72 -2.22
C ARG A 363 -16.08 -4.27 -2.71
N ALA A 364 -15.18 -3.42 -2.21
CA ALA A 364 -15.10 -2.03 -2.66
C ALA A 364 -14.65 -1.96 -4.12
N LEU A 365 -13.67 -2.79 -4.51
CA LEU A 365 -13.24 -2.91 -5.91
C LEU A 365 -14.39 -3.43 -6.81
N ALA A 366 -15.12 -4.45 -6.36
CA ALA A 366 -16.25 -5.01 -7.07
C ALA A 366 -17.38 -3.97 -7.28
N GLY A 367 -17.67 -3.17 -6.25
CA GLY A 367 -18.62 -2.06 -6.34
C GLY A 367 -18.21 -1.00 -7.36
N LEU A 368 -16.90 -0.69 -7.46
CA LEU A 368 -16.38 0.24 -8.46
C LEU A 368 -16.59 -0.26 -9.91
N LEU A 369 -16.60 -1.58 -10.09
CA LEU A 369 -16.72 -2.24 -11.38
C LEU A 369 -18.14 -2.74 -11.70
N GLY A 370 -19.08 -2.60 -10.77
CA GLY A 370 -20.42 -3.19 -10.91
C GLY A 370 -20.38 -4.73 -11.04
N ARG A 371 -19.45 -5.40 -10.33
CA ARG A 371 -19.22 -6.85 -10.41
C ARG A 371 -19.39 -7.52 -9.04
N ASP A 372 -19.50 -8.85 -9.05
CA ASP A 372 -19.47 -9.62 -7.80
C ASP A 372 -18.03 -9.83 -7.35
N ALA A 373 -17.73 -9.50 -6.09
CA ALA A 373 -16.42 -9.67 -5.47
C ALA A 373 -15.91 -11.12 -5.47
N ALA A 374 -16.82 -12.10 -5.46
CA ALA A 374 -16.46 -13.52 -5.48
C ALA A 374 -15.87 -13.96 -6.82
N THR A 375 -16.20 -13.26 -7.91
CA THR A 375 -15.76 -13.59 -9.27
C THR A 375 -14.43 -12.92 -9.63
N LEU A 376 -14.04 -11.89 -8.87
CA LEU A 376 -12.83 -11.13 -9.16
C LEU A 376 -11.57 -11.87 -8.71
N THR A 377 -10.58 -11.91 -9.60
CA THR A 377 -9.22 -12.39 -9.35
C THR A 377 -8.22 -11.48 -10.04
N VAL A 378 -6.94 -11.63 -9.71
CA VAL A 378 -5.85 -10.91 -10.34
C VAL A 378 -4.75 -11.89 -10.73
N ASP A 379 -4.17 -11.75 -11.90
CA ASP A 379 -3.05 -12.56 -12.36
C ASP A 379 -1.68 -12.03 -11.88
N ASP A 380 -0.60 -12.65 -12.35
CA ASP A 380 0.77 -12.29 -11.96
C ASP A 380 1.24 -10.93 -12.50
N CYS A 381 0.62 -10.45 -13.58
CA CYS A 381 0.86 -9.15 -14.19
C CYS A 381 -0.03 -8.04 -13.61
N GLY A 382 -0.91 -8.37 -12.67
CA GLY A 382 -1.86 -7.40 -12.11
C GLY A 382 -3.10 -7.18 -12.96
N ARG A 383 -3.32 -7.96 -14.04
CA ARG A 383 -4.56 -7.88 -14.83
C ARG A 383 -5.73 -8.37 -14.00
N LEU A 384 -6.83 -7.64 -14.08
CA LEU A 384 -8.04 -8.01 -13.38
C LEU A 384 -8.86 -9.00 -14.23
N LEU A 385 -9.34 -10.06 -13.59
CA LEU A 385 -10.19 -11.07 -14.20
C LEU A 385 -11.54 -11.14 -13.48
N SER A 386 -12.60 -11.43 -14.25
CA SER A 386 -13.92 -11.74 -13.73
C SER A 386 -14.37 -13.07 -14.32
N HIS A 387 -14.80 -14.01 -13.47
CA HIS A 387 -15.12 -15.40 -13.89
C HIS A 387 -13.98 -16.11 -14.64
N GLY A 388 -12.72 -15.72 -14.41
CA GLY A 388 -11.55 -16.27 -15.12
C GLY A 388 -11.23 -15.59 -16.45
N GLU A 389 -12.07 -14.69 -16.93
CA GLU A 389 -11.84 -13.91 -18.15
C GLU A 389 -11.18 -12.57 -17.82
N THR A 390 -10.17 -12.19 -18.61
CA THR A 390 -9.45 -10.93 -18.44
C THR A 390 -10.37 -9.74 -18.78
N LEU A 391 -10.46 -8.79 -17.85
CA LEU A 391 -11.09 -7.50 -18.13
C LEU A 391 -10.06 -6.60 -18.84
N CYS A 392 -10.18 -6.54 -20.17
CA CYS A 392 -9.22 -5.83 -21.03
C CYS A 392 -9.02 -4.37 -20.56
N GLY A 393 -7.77 -3.94 -20.53
CA GLY A 393 -7.40 -2.58 -20.14
C GLY A 393 -7.44 -2.30 -18.62
N LEU A 394 -7.80 -3.29 -17.77
CA LEU A 394 -7.88 -3.10 -16.31
C LEU A 394 -6.75 -3.82 -15.58
N SER A 395 -6.00 -3.06 -14.80
CA SER A 395 -4.97 -3.59 -13.90
C SER A 395 -5.14 -3.10 -12.47
N VAL A 396 -4.64 -3.86 -11.51
CA VAL A 396 -4.72 -3.56 -10.07
C VAL A 396 -3.34 -3.69 -9.44
N VAL A 397 -2.91 -2.68 -8.68
CA VAL A 397 -1.56 -2.60 -8.08
C VAL A 397 -1.64 -2.26 -6.59
N GLY A 398 -0.73 -2.83 -5.82
CA GLY A 398 -0.53 -2.52 -4.41
C GLY A 398 -1.48 -3.24 -3.47
N ALA A 399 -1.76 -2.64 -2.32
CA ALA A 399 -2.53 -3.29 -1.25
C ALA A 399 -3.92 -3.76 -1.70
N ILE A 400 -4.57 -3.05 -2.63
CA ILE A 400 -5.89 -3.46 -3.15
C ILE A 400 -5.80 -4.79 -3.91
N ALA A 401 -4.73 -5.06 -4.62
CA ALA A 401 -4.50 -6.34 -5.31
C ALA A 401 -4.40 -7.51 -4.31
N SER A 402 -3.88 -7.28 -3.11
CA SER A 402 -3.76 -8.30 -2.06
C SER A 402 -5.11 -8.77 -1.49
N SER A 403 -6.21 -8.04 -1.77
CA SER A 403 -7.56 -8.51 -1.45
C SER A 403 -8.04 -9.65 -2.36
N LEU A 404 -7.44 -9.76 -3.53
CA LEU A 404 -7.80 -10.74 -4.56
C LEU A 404 -6.83 -11.92 -4.58
N ARG A 405 -5.56 -11.67 -4.27
CA ARG A 405 -4.48 -12.66 -4.30
C ARG A 405 -3.58 -12.51 -3.08
N PRO A 406 -3.23 -13.60 -2.39
CA PRO A 406 -2.23 -13.52 -1.33
C PRO A 406 -0.84 -13.27 -1.91
N GLY A 407 -0.05 -12.52 -1.15
CA GLY A 407 1.33 -12.18 -1.49
C GLY A 407 1.96 -11.38 -0.37
N PRO A 408 3.22 -10.97 -0.53
CA PRO A 408 3.86 -10.06 0.39
C PRO A 408 3.08 -8.74 0.49
N PHE A 409 2.93 -8.23 1.70
CA PHE A 409 2.33 -6.92 1.97
C PHE A 409 3.41 -5.84 2.08
N THR A 410 4.36 -5.82 1.15
CA THR A 410 5.50 -4.91 1.15
C THR A 410 5.41 -3.89 0.03
N PHE A 411 6.03 -2.73 0.23
CA PHE A 411 6.12 -1.71 -0.81
C PHE A 411 6.97 -2.19 -1.99
N ALA A 412 8.05 -2.93 -1.73
CA ALA A 412 8.86 -3.53 -2.78
C ALA A 412 8.04 -4.45 -3.71
N GLU A 413 7.07 -5.22 -3.17
CA GLU A 413 6.16 -6.00 -4.02
C GLU A 413 5.18 -5.12 -4.79
N THR A 414 4.68 -4.05 -4.18
CA THR A 414 3.85 -3.05 -4.86
C THR A 414 4.57 -2.45 -6.07
N VAL A 415 5.84 -2.09 -5.93
CA VAL A 415 6.67 -1.59 -7.03
C VAL A 415 6.85 -2.64 -8.11
N ARG A 416 7.17 -3.89 -7.75
CA ARG A 416 7.26 -5.00 -8.73
C ARG A 416 5.95 -5.21 -9.49
N GLN A 417 4.80 -5.14 -8.81
CA GLN A 417 3.48 -5.22 -9.44
C GLN A 417 3.26 -4.06 -10.42
N ALA A 418 3.60 -2.84 -10.04
CA ALA A 418 3.48 -1.66 -10.90
C ALA A 418 4.29 -1.83 -12.20
N TYR A 419 5.55 -2.27 -12.09
CA TYR A 419 6.39 -2.49 -13.26
C TYR A 419 5.92 -3.64 -14.15
N ARG A 420 5.38 -4.72 -13.58
CA ARG A 420 4.76 -5.82 -14.37
C ARG A 420 3.49 -5.37 -15.06
N ALA A 421 2.61 -4.65 -14.37
CA ALA A 421 1.37 -4.14 -14.96
C ALA A 421 1.65 -3.23 -16.16
N VAL A 422 2.69 -2.39 -16.09
CA VAL A 422 3.10 -1.52 -17.20
C VAL A 422 3.62 -2.30 -18.40
N LEU A 423 4.36 -3.38 -18.18
CA LEU A 423 4.84 -4.23 -19.30
C LEU A 423 3.69 -4.91 -20.04
N ASP A 424 2.58 -5.15 -19.38
CA ASP A 424 1.38 -5.74 -20.00
C ASP A 424 0.55 -4.72 -20.79
N ILE A 425 0.66 -3.42 -20.47
CA ILE A 425 0.05 -2.34 -21.26
C ILE A 425 0.73 -2.21 -22.64
N ALA A 426 2.03 -2.51 -22.72
CA ALA A 426 2.76 -2.49 -23.97
C ALA A 426 2.28 -3.64 -24.90
N PRO A 427 2.05 -3.40 -26.21
CA PRO A 427 1.69 -4.45 -27.16
C PRO A 427 2.75 -5.57 -27.13
N GLN A 428 2.29 -6.82 -27.16
CA GLN A 428 3.13 -8.02 -26.98
C GLN A 428 4.34 -8.15 -27.92
N GLY A 429 4.43 -7.35 -29.00
CA GLY A 429 5.57 -7.30 -29.92
C GLY A 429 6.81 -6.61 -29.37
N GLU A 430 6.67 -5.67 -28.41
CA GLU A 430 7.78 -4.87 -27.88
C GLU A 430 8.35 -5.44 -26.58
N ALA A 431 7.59 -6.22 -25.84
CA ALA A 431 8.03 -6.83 -24.58
C ALA A 431 9.09 -7.93 -24.76
N ARG A 432 9.22 -8.52 -25.97
CA ARG A 432 10.20 -9.58 -26.28
C ARG A 432 11.64 -9.11 -26.46
N VAL A 433 11.88 -7.81 -26.61
CA VAL A 433 13.24 -7.27 -26.85
C VAL A 433 14.03 -7.05 -25.55
N LEU A 434 13.40 -7.15 -24.38
CA LEU A 434 14.03 -6.85 -23.08
C LEU A 434 14.53 -8.09 -22.30
N HIS A 435 14.48 -9.30 -22.91
CA HIS A 435 15.00 -10.55 -22.32
C HIS A 435 16.18 -11.14 -23.13
N ARG A 436 17.04 -10.29 -23.68
CA ARG A 436 18.38 -10.70 -24.16
C ARG A 436 19.47 -9.89 -23.49
#